data_a3ada40e97ca9ad2fa02496e22be586b
#
_entry.id   a3ada40e97ca9ad2fa02496e22be586b
#
_cell.length_a   1.000
_cell.length_b   1.000
_cell.length_c   1.000
_cell.angle_alpha   90.00
_cell.angle_beta   90.00
_cell.angle_gamma   90.00
#
_symmetry.space_group_name_H-M   'P 1'
#
loop_
_entity.id
_entity.type
_entity.pdbx_description
1 polymer ?
#
loop_
_entity_poly.entity_id
_entity_poly.type
_entity_poly.pdbx_seq_one_letter_code
_entity_poly.pdbx_strand_id
1 'polypeptide(L)'
;MEQTLAIPPTDFRPELLERRERLLAINRSRPRDEGISRLLSEVDAALGRIEAGTFGLCETCHDPIEPEYLAREPIARFCLGDLSARERKSLEEDLESAARIQKSHLPRLATTIPGWEFAFAFEPAGPVGGDFCDVVAHEESEEATFLLGDVSGKGIPAAMLASGLQATVRTLATPGLSVCTLVEKTNRVFRSASVSRAFATLVCGRTAPGGKLQLCNAGHCPPLLRTGDEVREILPTGLPVGTFLSSTYARHELCLADGDVLVAFSDGLTEARDGSGAEYGSERLAAVLRRLGRPSAREVVAA
;
A
#
# COMPACT_ATOMS: atom_id res chain seq x y z
N MET A 1 -9.71 30.75 3.51
CA MET A 1 -10.90 29.88 3.45
C MET A 1 -10.69 29.00 2.21
N GLU A 2 -9.93 27.92 2.37
CA GLU A 2 -9.76 26.92 1.33
C GLU A 2 -11.03 26.11 1.22
N GLN A 3 -11.64 26.14 0.04
CA GLN A 3 -12.72 25.24 -0.32
C GLN A 3 -12.11 23.83 -0.41
N THR A 4 -12.34 23.03 0.63
CA THR A 4 -12.14 21.58 0.55
C THR A 4 -12.99 21.09 -0.62
N LEU A 5 -12.33 20.69 -1.71
CA LEU A 5 -12.97 20.10 -2.88
C LEU A 5 -13.69 18.82 -2.41
N ALA A 6 -14.99 18.91 -2.23
CA ALA A 6 -15.83 17.75 -2.04
C ALA A 6 -15.63 16.82 -3.25
N ILE A 7 -15.34 15.56 -3.00
CA ILE A 7 -15.24 14.53 -4.05
C ILE A 7 -16.57 14.56 -4.83
N PRO A 8 -16.56 14.72 -6.16
CA PRO A 8 -17.79 14.84 -6.91
C PRO A 8 -18.67 13.61 -6.71
N PRO A 9 -19.99 13.75 -6.48
CA PRO A 9 -20.92 12.63 -6.25
C PRO A 9 -20.91 11.59 -7.38
N THR A 10 -20.47 11.97 -8.57
CA THR A 10 -20.38 11.13 -9.75
C THR A 10 -19.34 10.00 -9.62
N ASP A 11 -18.34 10.15 -8.74
CA ASP A 11 -17.28 9.16 -8.58
C ASP A 11 -17.74 7.91 -7.82
N PHE A 12 -18.78 8.04 -6.99
CA PHE A 12 -19.31 6.93 -6.18
C PHE A 12 -20.43 6.13 -6.88
N ARG A 13 -21.07 6.70 -7.88
CA ARG A 13 -22.20 6.04 -8.56
C ARG A 13 -21.85 4.68 -9.18
N PRO A 14 -20.74 4.53 -9.93
CA PRO A 14 -20.35 3.24 -10.49
C PRO A 14 -20.10 2.17 -9.42
N GLU A 15 -19.43 2.55 -8.34
CA GLU A 15 -19.12 1.64 -7.22
C GLU A 15 -20.41 1.18 -6.51
N LEU A 16 -21.33 2.09 -6.22
CA LEU A 16 -22.61 1.76 -5.59
C LEU A 16 -23.48 0.89 -6.49
N LEU A 17 -23.49 1.12 -7.81
CA LEU A 17 -24.21 0.25 -8.76
C LEU A 17 -23.62 -1.15 -8.78
N GLU A 18 -22.29 -1.29 -8.82
CA GLU A 18 -21.64 -2.59 -8.77
C GLU A 18 -21.94 -3.33 -7.44
N ARG A 19 -21.87 -2.60 -6.31
CA ARG A 19 -22.23 -3.16 -4.99
C ARG A 19 -23.68 -3.62 -4.95
N ARG A 20 -24.61 -2.85 -5.53
CA ARG A 20 -26.02 -3.19 -5.66
C ARG A 20 -26.23 -4.47 -6.45
N GLU A 21 -25.61 -4.61 -7.62
CA GLU A 21 -25.73 -5.81 -8.45
C GLU A 21 -25.22 -7.06 -7.72
N ARG A 22 -24.11 -6.96 -7.01
CA ARG A 22 -23.58 -8.06 -6.18
C ARG A 22 -24.56 -8.46 -5.09
N LEU A 23 -25.12 -7.47 -4.35
CA LEU A 23 -26.11 -7.74 -3.31
C LEU A 23 -27.40 -8.36 -3.87
N LEU A 24 -27.86 -7.92 -5.03
CA LEU A 24 -29.01 -8.51 -5.72
C LEU A 24 -28.74 -9.98 -6.14
N ALA A 25 -27.53 -10.29 -6.63
CA ALA A 25 -27.16 -11.65 -6.96
C ALA A 25 -27.16 -12.57 -5.73
N ILE A 26 -26.63 -12.09 -4.59
CA ILE A 26 -26.64 -12.83 -3.32
C ILE A 26 -28.06 -12.97 -2.78
N ASN A 27 -28.88 -11.92 -2.83
CA ASN A 27 -30.25 -11.93 -2.34
C ASN A 27 -31.14 -12.94 -3.12
N ARG A 28 -30.88 -13.14 -4.42
CA ARG A 28 -31.56 -14.19 -5.20
C ARG A 28 -31.27 -15.59 -4.68
N SER A 29 -30.07 -15.84 -4.18
CA SER A 29 -29.66 -17.13 -3.60
C SER A 29 -30.06 -17.29 -2.13
N ARG A 30 -30.30 -16.18 -1.41
CA ARG A 30 -30.66 -16.13 0.02
C ARG A 30 -31.76 -15.11 0.29
N PRO A 31 -32.99 -15.32 -0.20
CA PRO A 31 -34.05 -14.31 -0.23
C PRO A 31 -34.63 -13.95 1.16
N ARG A 32 -34.18 -14.61 2.25
CA ARG A 32 -34.64 -14.34 3.64
C ARG A 32 -33.53 -13.80 4.53
N ASP A 33 -32.41 -13.39 3.97
CA ASP A 33 -31.30 -12.79 4.74
C ASP A 33 -31.61 -11.31 4.98
N GLU A 34 -32.04 -10.99 6.21
CA GLU A 34 -32.37 -9.62 6.62
C GLU A 34 -31.18 -8.66 6.50
N GLY A 35 -29.95 -9.15 6.71
CA GLY A 35 -28.73 -8.36 6.58
C GLY A 35 -28.49 -7.92 5.14
N ILE A 36 -28.70 -8.82 4.17
CA ILE A 36 -28.55 -8.51 2.74
C ILE A 36 -29.65 -7.52 2.30
N SER A 37 -30.88 -7.75 2.74
CA SER A 37 -32.00 -6.85 2.41
C SER A 37 -31.79 -5.45 2.96
N ARG A 38 -31.25 -5.32 4.17
CA ARG A 38 -30.91 -4.04 4.79
C ARG A 38 -29.79 -3.33 4.01
N LEU A 39 -28.69 -4.03 3.70
CA LEU A 39 -27.57 -3.47 2.92
C LEU A 39 -28.03 -3.01 1.54
N LEU A 40 -28.91 -3.77 0.88
CA LEU A 40 -29.47 -3.39 -0.41
C LEU A 40 -30.28 -2.08 -0.30
N SER A 41 -31.12 -1.96 0.74
CA SER A 41 -31.88 -0.74 1.00
C SER A 41 -30.97 0.47 1.28
N GLU A 42 -29.86 0.29 1.99
CA GLU A 42 -28.88 1.35 2.26
C GLU A 42 -28.17 1.81 0.98
N VAL A 43 -27.80 0.88 0.09
CA VAL A 43 -27.20 1.19 -1.22
C VAL A 43 -28.22 1.91 -2.12
N ASP A 44 -29.48 1.45 -2.18
CA ASP A 44 -30.52 2.11 -2.95
C ASP A 44 -30.80 3.53 -2.43
N ALA A 45 -30.79 3.73 -1.12
CA ALA A 45 -30.91 5.05 -0.52
C ALA A 45 -29.73 5.98 -0.87
N ALA A 46 -28.49 5.46 -0.91
CA ALA A 46 -27.32 6.23 -1.34
C ALA A 46 -27.41 6.64 -2.81
N LEU A 47 -27.84 5.74 -3.70
CA LEU A 47 -28.10 6.05 -5.12
C LEU A 47 -29.20 7.12 -5.27
N GLY A 48 -30.28 7.02 -4.48
CA GLY A 48 -31.33 8.04 -4.45
C GLY A 48 -30.82 9.41 -4.01
N ARG A 49 -29.89 9.49 -3.06
CA ARG A 49 -29.27 10.75 -2.65
C ARG A 49 -28.38 11.35 -3.78
N ILE A 50 -27.71 10.50 -4.55
CA ILE A 50 -26.97 10.97 -5.74
C ILE A 50 -27.93 11.59 -6.76
N GLU A 51 -29.07 10.95 -7.02
CA GLU A 51 -30.07 11.45 -7.96
C GLU A 51 -30.75 12.76 -7.47
N ALA A 52 -30.94 12.87 -6.16
CA ALA A 52 -31.48 14.06 -5.53
C ALA A 52 -30.45 15.21 -5.35
N GLY A 53 -29.15 14.98 -5.65
CA GLY A 53 -28.09 15.96 -5.45
C GLY A 53 -27.74 16.23 -3.97
N THR A 54 -28.13 15.33 -3.06
CA THR A 54 -27.87 15.44 -1.61
C THR A 54 -26.81 14.45 -1.12
N PHE A 55 -26.21 13.70 -2.01
CA PHE A 55 -25.16 12.77 -1.67
C PHE A 55 -23.94 13.50 -1.09
N GLY A 56 -23.39 12.95 -0.01
CA GLY A 56 -22.27 13.57 0.70
C GLY A 56 -22.66 14.66 1.68
N LEU A 57 -23.96 14.92 1.87
CA LEU A 57 -24.45 15.79 2.92
C LEU A 57 -25.01 14.96 4.09
N CYS A 58 -24.70 15.36 5.31
CA CYS A 58 -25.24 14.75 6.53
C CYS A 58 -26.75 14.98 6.61
N GLU A 59 -27.51 13.92 6.90
CA GLU A 59 -28.98 14.03 6.99
C GLU A 59 -29.47 14.83 8.21
N THR A 60 -28.62 15.02 9.24
CA THR A 60 -28.94 15.76 10.46
C THR A 60 -28.55 17.23 10.37
N CYS A 61 -27.25 17.52 10.12
CA CYS A 61 -26.74 18.90 10.15
C CYS A 61 -26.64 19.54 8.76
N HIS A 62 -26.84 18.77 7.69
CA HIS A 62 -26.70 19.20 6.29
C HIS A 62 -25.31 19.71 5.89
N ASP A 63 -24.31 19.55 6.76
CA ASP A 63 -22.91 19.82 6.41
C ASP A 63 -22.34 18.69 5.56
N PRO A 64 -21.27 18.93 4.78
CA PRO A 64 -20.59 17.90 4.04
C PRO A 64 -20.07 16.79 4.98
N ILE A 65 -20.37 15.52 4.63
CA ILE A 65 -19.74 14.36 5.27
C ILE A 65 -18.25 14.38 4.90
N GLU A 66 -17.39 14.06 5.85
CA GLU A 66 -15.96 14.07 5.66
C GLU A 66 -15.57 13.20 4.46
N PRO A 67 -14.83 13.74 3.47
CA PRO A 67 -14.52 13.02 2.22
C PRO A 67 -13.83 11.68 2.44
N GLU A 68 -12.95 11.60 3.45
CA GLU A 68 -12.23 10.38 3.80
C GLU A 68 -13.15 9.33 4.43
N TYR A 69 -14.14 9.76 5.18
CA TYR A 69 -15.15 8.87 5.74
C TYR A 69 -16.09 8.37 4.65
N LEU A 70 -16.57 9.24 3.77
CA LEU A 70 -17.42 8.90 2.65
C LEU A 70 -16.73 7.96 1.66
N ALA A 71 -15.43 8.13 1.42
CA ALA A 71 -14.63 7.24 0.57
C ALA A 71 -14.49 5.81 1.15
N ARG A 72 -14.59 5.66 2.47
CA ARG A 72 -14.58 4.34 3.16
C ARG A 72 -15.95 3.72 3.24
N GLU A 73 -16.97 4.55 3.44
CA GLU A 73 -18.36 4.14 3.61
C GLU A 73 -19.27 4.97 2.70
N PRO A 74 -19.36 4.59 1.40
CA PRO A 74 -20.14 5.35 0.41
C PRO A 74 -21.65 5.38 0.67
N ILE A 75 -22.14 4.58 1.63
CA ILE A 75 -23.54 4.59 2.07
C ILE A 75 -23.77 5.48 3.30
N ALA A 76 -22.73 6.13 3.83
CA ALA A 76 -22.82 7.00 5.00
C ALA A 76 -23.92 8.07 4.83
N ARG A 77 -24.68 8.27 5.90
CA ARG A 77 -25.80 9.23 5.98
C ARG A 77 -25.50 10.39 6.91
N PHE A 78 -24.57 10.21 7.84
CA PHE A 78 -24.24 11.15 8.88
C PHE A 78 -22.76 11.47 8.86
N CYS A 79 -22.39 12.73 9.17
CA CYS A 79 -21.00 13.10 9.36
C CYS A 79 -20.45 12.53 10.69
N LEU A 80 -19.14 12.51 10.85
CA LEU A 80 -18.50 12.04 12.08
C LEU A 80 -18.93 12.88 13.31
N GLY A 81 -19.33 14.13 13.09
CA GLY A 81 -19.88 15.01 14.12
C GLY A 81 -21.16 14.50 14.75
N ASP A 82 -22.00 13.80 13.99
CA ASP A 82 -23.30 13.27 14.44
C ASP A 82 -23.25 11.81 14.92
N LEU A 83 -22.09 11.16 14.83
CA LEU A 83 -21.90 9.87 15.48
C LEU A 83 -21.98 10.05 16.99
N SER A 84 -22.61 9.12 17.67
CA SER A 84 -22.62 9.12 19.14
C SER A 84 -21.17 9.03 19.65
N ALA A 85 -20.89 9.60 20.82
CA ALA A 85 -19.57 9.53 21.43
C ALA A 85 -19.09 8.07 21.60
N ARG A 86 -20.02 7.12 21.77
CA ARG A 86 -19.73 5.70 21.89
C ARG A 86 -19.31 5.10 20.54
N GLU A 87 -19.99 5.45 19.45
CA GLU A 87 -19.67 4.97 18.11
C GLU A 87 -18.35 5.52 17.63
N ARG A 88 -18.06 6.82 17.88
CA ARG A 88 -16.76 7.42 17.61
C ARG A 88 -15.64 6.69 18.32
N LYS A 89 -15.79 6.48 19.62
CA LYS A 89 -14.78 5.76 20.42
C LYS A 89 -14.55 4.34 19.91
N SER A 90 -15.62 3.60 19.56
CA SER A 90 -15.51 2.27 18.99
C SER A 90 -14.73 2.29 17.66
N LEU A 91 -15.03 3.26 16.78
CA LEU A 91 -14.32 3.41 15.50
C LEU A 91 -12.85 3.75 15.69
N GLU A 92 -12.52 4.62 16.63
CA GLU A 92 -11.15 4.96 16.99
C GLU A 92 -10.38 3.74 17.52
N GLU A 93 -10.99 2.95 18.41
CA GLU A 93 -10.41 1.70 18.94
C GLU A 93 -10.16 0.65 17.85
N ASP A 94 -11.07 0.53 16.87
CA ASP A 94 -10.91 -0.36 15.71
C ASP A 94 -9.76 0.08 14.80
N LEU A 95 -9.65 1.39 14.53
CA LEU A 95 -8.57 1.96 13.74
C LEU A 95 -7.20 1.79 14.43
N GLU A 96 -7.12 2.03 15.74
CA GLU A 96 -5.90 1.78 16.50
C GLU A 96 -5.51 0.30 16.49
N SER A 97 -6.49 -0.59 16.56
CA SER A 97 -6.26 -2.03 16.49
C SER A 97 -5.73 -2.44 15.11
N ALA A 98 -6.31 -1.92 14.03
CA ALA A 98 -5.82 -2.13 12.68
C ALA A 98 -4.37 -1.61 12.50
N ALA A 99 -4.06 -0.42 13.05
CA ALA A 99 -2.71 0.14 13.03
C ALA A 99 -1.70 -0.74 13.78
N ARG A 100 -2.08 -1.29 14.94
CA ARG A 100 -1.24 -2.23 15.69
C ARG A 100 -0.97 -3.51 14.89
N ILE A 101 -2.00 -4.05 14.22
CA ILE A 101 -1.85 -5.24 13.38
C ILE A 101 -0.90 -4.94 12.22
N GLN A 102 -1.07 -3.84 11.49
CA GLN A 102 -0.18 -3.47 10.40
C GLN A 102 1.27 -3.29 10.87
N LYS A 103 1.49 -2.59 11.99
CA LYS A 103 2.82 -2.45 12.59
C LYS A 103 3.44 -3.78 13.01
N SER A 104 2.63 -4.76 13.43
CA SER A 104 3.14 -6.09 13.82
C SER A 104 3.67 -6.91 12.63
N HIS A 105 3.27 -6.55 11.41
CA HIS A 105 3.76 -7.17 10.18
C HIS A 105 5.08 -6.58 9.67
N LEU A 106 5.52 -5.45 10.21
CA LEU A 106 6.80 -4.85 9.81
C LEU A 106 7.97 -5.78 10.17
N PRO A 107 9.06 -5.74 9.40
CA PRO A 107 10.22 -6.58 9.65
C PRO A 107 10.80 -6.29 11.03
N ARG A 108 11.41 -7.30 11.65
CA ARG A 108 12.15 -7.07 12.90
C ARG A 108 13.44 -6.32 12.59
N LEU A 109 13.70 -5.24 13.31
CA LEU A 109 14.87 -4.35 13.14
C LEU A 109 16.24 -5.06 13.30
N ALA A 110 16.27 -6.30 13.73
CA ALA A 110 17.47 -7.05 14.08
C ALA A 110 17.70 -8.28 13.18
N THR A 111 17.19 -8.30 11.94
CA THR A 111 17.51 -9.38 11.02
C THR A 111 18.94 -9.18 10.52
N THR A 112 19.89 -9.89 11.12
CA THR A 112 21.29 -9.89 10.68
C THR A 112 21.48 -11.00 9.67
N ILE A 113 21.95 -10.64 8.49
CA ILE A 113 22.28 -11.56 7.41
C ILE A 113 23.74 -11.33 7.08
N PRO A 114 24.57 -12.38 7.00
CA PRO A 114 25.99 -12.21 6.73
C PRO A 114 26.25 -11.34 5.49
N GLY A 115 27.01 -10.26 5.67
CA GLY A 115 27.37 -9.31 4.60
C GLY A 115 26.27 -8.32 4.21
N TRP A 116 25.11 -8.32 4.87
CA TRP A 116 24.00 -7.41 4.57
C TRP A 116 23.43 -6.76 5.83
N GLU A 117 23.17 -5.48 5.72
CA GLU A 117 22.47 -4.71 6.76
C GLU A 117 21.17 -4.16 6.19
N PHE A 118 20.08 -4.28 6.95
CA PHE A 118 18.76 -3.77 6.60
C PHE A 118 18.26 -2.80 7.65
N ALA A 119 17.68 -1.69 7.18
CA ALA A 119 16.93 -0.77 8.02
C ALA A 119 15.71 -0.26 7.24
N PHE A 120 14.68 0.14 7.94
CA PHE A 120 13.48 0.72 7.36
C PHE A 120 12.89 1.80 8.27
N ALA A 121 12.15 2.73 7.66
CA ALA A 121 11.22 3.62 8.31
C ALA A 121 9.82 3.39 7.73
N PHE A 122 8.80 3.51 8.55
CA PHE A 122 7.41 3.34 8.14
C PHE A 122 6.54 4.35 8.88
N GLU A 123 6.03 5.33 8.15
CA GLU A 123 5.16 6.39 8.66
C GLU A 123 3.97 6.57 7.71
N PRO A 124 2.86 5.88 7.95
CA PRO A 124 1.68 6.03 7.11
C PRO A 124 1.03 7.41 7.31
N ALA A 125 0.48 8.00 6.25
CA ALA A 125 -0.19 9.30 6.30
C ALA A 125 -1.49 9.30 7.15
N GLY A 126 -2.02 8.12 7.48
CA GLY A 126 -3.18 7.92 8.35
C GLY A 126 -2.93 6.83 9.39
N PRO A 127 -3.96 6.37 10.11
CA PRO A 127 -3.80 5.27 11.06
C PRO A 127 -3.25 4.00 10.41
N VAL A 128 -3.65 3.72 9.17
CA VAL A 128 -3.19 2.60 8.33
C VAL A 128 -2.96 3.07 6.89
N GLY A 129 -2.08 2.40 6.16
CA GLY A 129 -1.71 2.76 4.77
C GLY A 129 -1.62 1.57 3.83
N GLY A 130 -1.49 1.88 2.51
CA GLY A 130 -1.25 0.90 1.45
C GLY A 130 0.20 0.43 1.38
N ASP A 131 1.12 1.20 1.92
CA ASP A 131 2.53 0.87 1.98
C ASP A 131 2.79 -0.36 2.87
N PHE A 132 3.72 -1.21 2.45
CA PHE A 132 4.20 -2.36 3.23
C PHE A 132 5.64 -2.70 2.87
N CYS A 133 6.40 -3.16 3.84
CA CYS A 133 7.75 -3.65 3.63
C CYS A 133 8.01 -4.92 4.46
N ASP A 134 8.94 -5.75 3.99
CA ASP A 134 9.35 -6.93 4.72
C ASP A 134 10.78 -7.34 4.40
N VAL A 135 11.39 -8.11 5.32
CA VAL A 135 12.67 -8.78 5.13
C VAL A 135 12.52 -10.21 5.68
N VAL A 136 12.63 -11.18 4.80
CA VAL A 136 12.54 -12.61 5.11
C VAL A 136 13.93 -13.21 5.01
N ALA A 137 14.52 -13.54 6.15
CA ALA A 137 15.82 -14.24 6.21
C ALA A 137 15.65 -15.72 5.86
N HIS A 138 16.59 -16.25 5.10
CA HIS A 138 16.72 -17.68 4.79
C HIS A 138 17.98 -18.20 5.46
N GLU A 139 17.86 -18.60 6.73
CA GLU A 139 19.01 -18.92 7.60
C GLU A 139 19.94 -19.98 7.02
N GLU A 140 19.41 -20.99 6.31
CA GLU A 140 20.17 -22.08 5.74
C GLU A 140 21.04 -21.68 4.53
N SER A 141 20.67 -20.61 3.81
CA SER A 141 21.33 -20.17 2.57
C SER A 141 22.07 -18.83 2.70
N GLU A 142 22.06 -18.20 3.87
CA GLU A 142 22.60 -16.85 4.09
C GLU A 142 22.02 -15.79 3.11
N GLU A 143 20.80 -16.04 2.63
CA GLU A 143 20.06 -15.17 1.74
C GLU A 143 18.97 -14.42 2.50
N ALA A 144 18.54 -13.30 1.95
CA ALA A 144 17.29 -12.64 2.33
C ALA A 144 16.45 -12.28 1.13
N THR A 145 15.16 -12.39 1.28
CA THR A 145 14.20 -11.75 0.39
C THR A 145 13.69 -10.49 1.08
N PHE A 146 13.81 -9.34 0.44
CA PHE A 146 13.21 -8.10 0.93
C PHE A 146 12.19 -7.58 -0.08
N LEU A 147 11.24 -6.80 0.43
CA LEU A 147 10.21 -6.19 -0.38
C LEU A 147 9.78 -4.83 0.16
N LEU A 148 9.38 -3.97 -0.74
CA LEU A 148 8.67 -2.72 -0.50
C LEU A 148 7.56 -2.62 -1.54
N GLY A 149 6.36 -2.28 -1.13
CA GLY A 149 5.25 -2.11 -2.07
C GLY A 149 4.24 -1.10 -1.55
N ASP A 150 3.42 -0.62 -2.47
CA ASP A 150 2.32 0.28 -2.21
C ASP A 150 1.09 -0.18 -2.99
N VAL A 151 -0.03 -0.31 -2.30
CA VAL A 151 -1.33 -0.71 -2.85
C VAL A 151 -2.14 0.51 -3.21
N SER A 152 -2.61 0.57 -4.45
CA SER A 152 -3.48 1.64 -4.94
C SER A 152 -4.69 1.86 -4.03
N GLY A 153 -4.93 3.12 -3.66
CA GLY A 153 -5.97 3.51 -2.73
C GLY A 153 -5.43 3.88 -1.35
N LYS A 154 -6.30 4.10 -0.38
CA LYS A 154 -5.92 4.53 0.96
C LYS A 154 -6.81 3.94 2.06
N GLY A 155 -6.34 4.03 3.29
CA GLY A 155 -7.08 3.59 4.48
C GLY A 155 -7.19 2.07 4.61
N ILE A 156 -8.22 1.60 5.29
CA ILE A 156 -8.40 0.19 5.66
C ILE A 156 -8.40 -0.77 4.45
N PRO A 157 -9.12 -0.49 3.33
CA PRO A 157 -9.10 -1.41 2.19
C PRO A 157 -7.70 -1.63 1.61
N ALA A 158 -6.92 -0.55 1.43
CA ALA A 158 -5.55 -0.64 0.94
C ALA A 158 -4.64 -1.39 1.93
N ALA A 159 -4.76 -1.11 3.23
CA ALA A 159 -4.01 -1.80 4.29
C ALA A 159 -4.31 -3.30 4.37
N MET A 160 -5.56 -3.72 4.16
CA MET A 160 -5.94 -5.13 4.10
C MET A 160 -5.30 -5.84 2.91
N LEU A 161 -5.32 -5.21 1.72
CA LEU A 161 -4.68 -5.76 0.53
C LEU A 161 -3.15 -5.80 0.67
N ALA A 162 -2.56 -4.77 1.27
CA ALA A 162 -1.13 -4.71 1.59
C ALA A 162 -0.70 -5.87 2.50
N SER A 163 -1.45 -6.11 3.59
CA SER A 163 -1.22 -7.24 4.50
C SER A 163 -1.33 -8.59 3.79
N GLY A 164 -2.32 -8.75 2.90
CA GLY A 164 -2.49 -9.94 2.08
C GLY A 164 -1.32 -10.16 1.10
N LEU A 165 -0.85 -9.09 0.45
CA LEU A 165 0.31 -9.14 -0.43
C LEU A 165 1.58 -9.51 0.34
N GLN A 166 1.84 -8.86 1.46
CA GLN A 166 2.98 -9.13 2.32
C GLN A 166 3.00 -10.60 2.77
N ALA A 167 1.88 -11.11 3.27
CA ALA A 167 1.75 -12.51 3.66
C ALA A 167 1.98 -13.47 2.49
N THR A 168 1.47 -13.13 1.30
CA THR A 168 1.66 -13.91 0.08
C THR A 168 3.14 -13.98 -0.31
N VAL A 169 3.83 -12.83 -0.38
CA VAL A 169 5.27 -12.80 -0.70
C VAL A 169 6.06 -13.57 0.34
N ARG A 170 5.82 -13.35 1.63
CA ARG A 170 6.50 -14.03 2.74
C ARG A 170 6.35 -15.56 2.64
N THR A 171 5.16 -16.04 2.30
CA THR A 171 4.88 -17.47 2.16
C THR A 171 5.55 -18.07 0.92
N LEU A 172 5.60 -17.34 -0.18
CA LEU A 172 6.17 -17.79 -1.44
C LEU A 172 7.70 -17.60 -1.51
N ALA A 173 8.28 -16.76 -0.66
CA ALA A 173 9.72 -16.48 -0.59
C ALA A 173 10.50 -17.67 -0.06
N THR A 174 10.69 -18.68 -0.89
CA THR A 174 11.45 -19.90 -0.57
C THR A 174 12.83 -19.86 -1.22
N PRO A 175 13.85 -20.52 -0.62
CA PRO A 175 15.15 -20.67 -1.23
C PRO A 175 15.05 -21.25 -2.64
N GLY A 176 15.87 -20.75 -3.56
CA GLY A 176 15.93 -21.25 -4.96
C GLY A 176 14.81 -20.71 -5.89
N LEU A 177 13.76 -20.10 -5.39
CA LEU A 177 12.75 -19.46 -6.25
C LEU A 177 13.27 -18.10 -6.73
N SER A 178 13.31 -17.88 -8.07
CA SER A 178 13.75 -16.58 -8.61
C SER A 178 12.79 -15.45 -8.21
N VAL A 179 13.32 -14.22 -8.03
CA VAL A 179 12.50 -13.04 -7.69
C VAL A 179 11.41 -12.78 -8.74
N CYS A 180 11.69 -13.03 -10.02
CA CYS A 180 10.69 -12.88 -11.08
C CYS A 180 9.52 -13.84 -10.89
N THR A 181 9.83 -15.12 -10.68
CA THR A 181 8.80 -16.15 -10.44
C THR A 181 8.02 -15.88 -9.15
N LEU A 182 8.68 -15.36 -8.12
CA LEU A 182 8.03 -14.94 -6.88
C LEU A 182 6.99 -13.84 -7.16
N VAL A 183 7.39 -12.78 -7.87
CA VAL A 183 6.51 -11.66 -8.23
C VAL A 183 5.38 -12.11 -9.16
N GLU A 184 5.64 -13.00 -10.13
CA GLU A 184 4.62 -13.58 -11.01
C GLU A 184 3.58 -14.39 -10.23
N LYS A 185 3.99 -15.23 -9.30
CA LYS A 185 3.09 -15.99 -8.44
C LYS A 185 2.28 -15.05 -7.54
N THR A 186 2.92 -14.06 -6.96
CA THR A 186 2.26 -13.01 -6.15
C THR A 186 1.20 -12.28 -6.97
N ASN A 187 1.53 -11.87 -8.20
CA ASN A 187 0.58 -11.25 -9.12
C ASN A 187 -0.66 -12.11 -9.36
N ARG A 188 -0.48 -13.41 -9.61
CA ARG A 188 -1.61 -14.34 -9.84
C ARG A 188 -2.50 -14.46 -8.60
N VAL A 189 -1.91 -14.62 -7.41
CA VAL A 189 -2.66 -14.72 -6.15
C VAL A 189 -3.42 -13.42 -5.89
N PHE A 190 -2.74 -12.28 -5.98
CA PHE A 190 -3.35 -10.98 -5.74
C PHE A 190 -4.51 -10.72 -6.71
N ARG A 191 -4.32 -10.97 -7.99
CA ARG A 191 -5.35 -10.77 -9.00
C ARG A 191 -6.56 -11.68 -8.81
N SER A 192 -6.35 -12.92 -8.35
CA SER A 192 -7.45 -13.86 -8.07
C SER A 192 -8.21 -13.53 -6.78
N ALA A 193 -7.55 -12.92 -5.80
CA ALA A 193 -8.13 -12.57 -4.51
C ALA A 193 -8.78 -11.16 -4.50
N SER A 194 -8.32 -10.26 -5.39
CA SER A 194 -8.83 -8.90 -5.43
C SER A 194 -10.22 -8.83 -6.04
N VAL A 195 -11.19 -8.40 -5.25
CA VAL A 195 -12.57 -8.15 -5.67
C VAL A 195 -12.69 -6.84 -6.46
N SER A 196 -11.71 -5.94 -6.32
CA SER A 196 -11.64 -4.63 -6.96
C SER A 196 -10.59 -4.60 -8.10
N ARG A 197 -10.56 -3.50 -8.86
CA ARG A 197 -9.51 -3.21 -9.84
C ARG A 197 -8.21 -2.73 -9.19
N ALA A 198 -7.98 -3.06 -7.92
CA ALA A 198 -6.78 -2.66 -7.20
C ALA A 198 -5.53 -3.25 -7.86
N PHE A 199 -4.48 -2.49 -7.84
CA PHE A 199 -3.13 -2.89 -8.23
C PHE A 199 -2.16 -2.48 -7.12
N ALA A 200 -0.96 -3.02 -7.16
CA ALA A 200 0.10 -2.64 -6.23
C ALA A 200 1.41 -2.49 -6.98
N THR A 201 2.18 -1.49 -6.64
CA THR A 201 3.57 -1.38 -7.04
C THR A 201 4.43 -2.20 -6.06
N LEU A 202 5.50 -2.83 -6.55
CA LEU A 202 6.31 -3.72 -5.72
C LEU A 202 7.77 -3.74 -6.18
N VAL A 203 8.68 -3.47 -5.27
CA VAL A 203 10.09 -3.86 -5.39
C VAL A 203 10.31 -5.12 -4.57
N CYS A 204 10.88 -6.14 -5.20
CA CYS A 204 11.26 -7.37 -4.53
C CYS A 204 12.70 -7.72 -4.87
N GLY A 205 13.54 -7.92 -3.86
CA GLY A 205 14.94 -8.27 -4.04
C GLY A 205 15.32 -9.52 -3.27
N ARG A 206 16.35 -10.21 -3.74
CA ARG A 206 17.00 -11.31 -3.04
C ARG A 206 18.49 -11.07 -2.97
N THR A 207 19.00 -11.04 -1.75
CA THR A 207 20.44 -11.00 -1.48
C THR A 207 21.02 -12.40 -1.46
N ALA A 208 22.31 -12.51 -1.80
CA ALA A 208 23.08 -13.73 -1.67
C ALA A 208 24.52 -13.40 -1.24
N PRO A 209 25.29 -14.40 -0.78
CA PRO A 209 26.68 -14.20 -0.40
C PRO A 209 27.51 -13.55 -1.50
N GLY A 210 28.52 -12.76 -1.11
CA GLY A 210 29.43 -12.08 -2.02
C GLY A 210 28.81 -10.84 -2.69
N GLY A 211 27.87 -10.17 -2.02
CA GLY A 211 27.27 -8.92 -2.50
C GLY A 211 26.28 -9.10 -3.66
N LYS A 212 25.91 -10.31 -4.02
CA LYS A 212 25.00 -10.58 -5.12
C LYS A 212 23.57 -10.19 -4.74
N LEU A 213 22.91 -9.48 -5.64
CA LEU A 213 21.54 -9.03 -5.48
C LEU A 213 20.75 -9.23 -6.78
N GLN A 214 19.63 -9.90 -6.69
CA GLN A 214 18.59 -9.92 -7.73
C GLN A 214 17.48 -8.96 -7.33
N LEU A 215 17.05 -8.09 -8.23
CA LEU A 215 16.01 -7.09 -7.98
C LEU A 215 14.99 -7.10 -9.10
N CYS A 216 13.72 -7.26 -8.74
CA CYS A 216 12.55 -7.10 -9.61
C CYS A 216 11.77 -5.86 -9.16
N ASN A 217 11.49 -4.95 -10.09
CA ASN A 217 10.67 -3.77 -9.83
C ASN A 217 9.38 -3.85 -10.67
N ALA A 218 8.28 -4.14 -10.04
CA ALA A 218 6.94 -4.22 -10.62
C ALA A 218 6.24 -2.86 -10.55
N GLY A 219 6.71 -1.89 -11.34
CA GLY A 219 6.09 -0.57 -11.48
C GLY A 219 6.18 0.34 -10.26
N HIS A 220 7.09 0.07 -9.31
CA HIS A 220 7.31 0.89 -8.12
C HIS A 220 8.30 2.03 -8.41
N CYS A 221 8.34 3.05 -7.53
CA CYS A 221 9.35 4.10 -7.56
C CYS A 221 10.75 3.49 -7.75
N PRO A 222 11.58 4.00 -8.68
CA PRO A 222 12.88 3.43 -8.92
C PRO A 222 13.79 3.51 -7.68
N PRO A 223 14.24 2.37 -7.11
CA PRO A 223 15.23 2.42 -6.04
C PRO A 223 16.50 3.10 -6.47
N LEU A 224 17.14 3.81 -5.54
CA LEU A 224 18.45 4.44 -5.77
C LEU A 224 19.56 3.51 -5.31
N LEU A 225 20.51 3.22 -6.21
CA LEU A 225 21.75 2.50 -5.90
C LEU A 225 22.89 3.52 -5.85
N ARG A 226 23.54 3.62 -4.70
CA ARG A 226 24.79 4.35 -4.53
C ARG A 226 25.96 3.37 -4.58
N THR A 227 26.90 3.60 -5.50
CA THR A 227 28.16 2.88 -5.63
C THR A 227 29.29 3.91 -5.57
N GLY A 228 30.04 3.92 -4.48
CA GLY A 228 30.98 5.01 -4.21
C GLY A 228 30.25 6.36 -4.14
N ASP A 229 30.60 7.31 -5.01
CA ASP A 229 30.00 8.65 -5.08
C ASP A 229 28.86 8.73 -6.13
N GLU A 230 28.68 7.69 -6.93
CA GLU A 230 27.63 7.65 -7.94
C GLU A 230 26.30 7.17 -7.34
N VAL A 231 25.21 7.86 -7.70
CA VAL A 231 23.85 7.44 -7.39
C VAL A 231 23.07 7.30 -8.70
N ARG A 232 22.51 6.12 -8.91
CA ARG A 232 21.69 5.83 -10.10
C ARG A 232 20.36 5.18 -9.72
N GLU A 233 19.38 5.34 -10.56
CA GLU A 233 18.07 4.71 -10.43
C GLU A 233 18.10 3.28 -10.99
N ILE A 234 17.36 2.38 -10.34
CA ILE A 234 17.08 1.03 -10.85
C ILE A 234 15.66 1.02 -11.40
N LEU A 235 15.54 1.08 -12.71
CA LEU A 235 14.27 1.25 -13.40
C LEU A 235 13.31 0.05 -13.22
N PRO A 236 11.99 0.25 -13.36
CA PRO A 236 11.03 -0.83 -13.34
C PRO A 236 11.29 -1.90 -14.38
N THR A 237 11.03 -3.17 -14.03
CA THR A 237 11.23 -4.34 -14.89
C THR A 237 9.92 -5.02 -15.31
N GLY A 238 8.78 -4.45 -14.90
CA GLY A 238 7.45 -4.94 -15.23
C GLY A 238 6.37 -3.99 -14.76
N LEU A 239 5.13 -4.33 -15.08
CA LEU A 239 3.94 -3.56 -14.68
C LEU A 239 3.58 -3.83 -13.21
N PRO A 240 2.81 -2.94 -12.55
CA PRO A 240 2.30 -3.17 -11.21
C PRO A 240 1.57 -4.50 -11.08
N VAL A 241 1.71 -5.12 -9.92
CA VAL A 241 1.01 -6.35 -9.53
C VAL A 241 -0.50 -6.11 -9.54
N GLY A 242 -1.28 -7.04 -10.10
CA GLY A 242 -2.73 -6.92 -10.22
C GLY A 242 -3.22 -6.27 -11.51
N THR A 243 -2.34 -5.69 -12.34
CA THR A 243 -2.73 -5.06 -13.61
C THR A 243 -3.23 -6.10 -14.60
N PHE A 244 -2.43 -7.12 -14.89
CA PHE A 244 -2.81 -8.23 -15.79
C PHE A 244 -2.43 -9.58 -15.18
N LEU A 245 -3.28 -10.59 -15.39
CA LEU A 245 -3.03 -11.94 -14.87
C LEU A 245 -1.76 -12.58 -15.44
N SER A 246 -1.45 -12.29 -16.71
CA SER A 246 -0.31 -12.83 -17.46
C SER A 246 0.92 -11.91 -17.45
N SER A 247 1.03 -10.98 -16.49
CA SER A 247 2.22 -10.14 -16.38
C SER A 247 3.47 -11.00 -16.16
N THR A 248 4.51 -10.69 -16.91
CA THR A 248 5.86 -11.25 -16.76
C THR A 248 6.79 -10.16 -16.25
N TYR A 249 7.82 -10.57 -15.53
CA TYR A 249 8.75 -9.65 -14.89
C TYR A 249 10.21 -10.06 -15.23
N ALA A 250 11.04 -9.06 -15.46
CA ALA A 250 12.48 -9.24 -15.56
C ALA A 250 13.16 -8.85 -14.24
N ARG A 251 14.43 -9.11 -14.12
CA ARG A 251 15.23 -8.74 -12.96
C ARG A 251 16.51 -8.02 -13.37
N HIS A 252 16.99 -7.17 -12.49
CA HIS A 252 18.36 -6.71 -12.48
C HIS A 252 19.21 -7.68 -11.67
N GLU A 253 20.39 -7.99 -12.16
CA GLU A 253 21.43 -8.70 -11.43
C GLU A 253 22.53 -7.70 -11.08
N LEU A 254 22.73 -7.49 -9.80
CA LEU A 254 23.63 -6.50 -9.24
C LEU A 254 24.67 -7.21 -8.38
N CYS A 255 25.84 -6.60 -8.26
CA CYS A 255 26.87 -7.02 -7.33
C CYS A 255 27.30 -5.78 -6.54
N LEU A 256 26.94 -5.72 -5.26
CA LEU A 256 27.25 -4.62 -4.38
C LEU A 256 28.57 -4.90 -3.65
N ALA A 257 29.43 -3.89 -3.61
CA ALA A 257 30.63 -3.91 -2.80
C ALA A 257 30.32 -3.46 -1.36
N ASP A 258 31.25 -3.70 -0.46
CA ASP A 258 31.16 -3.21 0.91
C ASP A 258 31.09 -1.68 0.94
N GLY A 259 30.04 -1.15 1.55
CA GLY A 259 29.71 0.26 1.62
C GLY A 259 28.80 0.79 0.50
N ASP A 260 28.42 -0.04 -0.49
CA ASP A 260 27.35 0.32 -1.42
C ASP A 260 25.98 0.31 -0.72
N VAL A 261 25.07 1.16 -1.18
CA VAL A 261 23.75 1.35 -0.53
C VAL A 261 22.66 1.29 -1.58
N LEU A 262 21.67 0.44 -1.33
CA LEU A 262 20.39 0.43 -2.08
C LEU A 262 19.29 1.02 -1.19
N VAL A 263 18.60 2.05 -1.69
CA VAL A 263 17.45 2.66 -1.03
C VAL A 263 16.21 2.48 -1.89
N ALA A 264 15.24 1.74 -1.36
CA ALA A 264 13.89 1.68 -1.92
C ALA A 264 12.96 2.58 -1.08
N PHE A 265 12.04 3.27 -1.72
CA PHE A 265 11.14 4.23 -1.09
C PHE A 265 9.81 4.29 -1.83
N SER A 266 8.71 4.59 -1.12
CA SER A 266 7.42 4.88 -1.74
C SER A 266 7.30 6.36 -2.14
N ASP A 267 6.30 6.68 -2.94
CA ASP A 267 6.01 8.04 -3.39
C ASP A 267 5.73 8.99 -2.22
N GLY A 268 5.21 8.49 -1.09
CA GLY A 268 5.02 9.27 0.13
C GLY A 268 6.27 10.03 0.60
N LEU A 269 7.48 9.50 0.33
CA LEU A 269 8.72 10.22 0.60
C LEU A 269 8.99 11.34 -0.41
N THR A 270 8.85 11.04 -1.69
CA THR A 270 9.21 11.98 -2.77
C THR A 270 8.15 13.04 -3.02
N GLU A 271 6.89 12.72 -2.75
CA GLU A 271 5.75 13.65 -2.85
C GLU A 271 5.51 14.45 -1.55
N ALA A 272 6.29 14.16 -0.47
CA ALA A 272 6.25 14.98 0.74
C ALA A 272 6.52 16.45 0.40
N ARG A 273 5.66 17.35 0.91
CA ARG A 273 5.69 18.77 0.57
C ARG A 273 6.17 19.60 1.74
N ASP A 274 6.99 20.59 1.45
CA ASP A 274 7.39 21.60 2.42
C ASP A 274 6.29 22.68 2.61
N GLY A 275 6.53 23.63 3.50
CA GLY A 275 5.60 24.74 3.77
C GLY A 275 5.30 25.65 2.57
N SER A 276 6.06 25.58 1.48
CA SER A 276 5.82 26.28 0.22
C SER A 276 5.00 25.45 -0.78
N GLY A 277 4.75 24.17 -0.48
CA GLY A 277 4.09 23.20 -1.35
C GLY A 277 5.02 22.51 -2.35
N ALA A 278 6.33 22.74 -2.27
CA ALA A 278 7.31 22.07 -3.13
C ALA A 278 7.55 20.63 -2.66
N GLU A 279 7.55 19.68 -3.59
CA GLU A 279 7.81 18.27 -3.31
C GLU A 279 9.29 18.04 -2.95
N TYR A 280 9.54 17.03 -2.11
CA TYR A 280 10.89 16.62 -1.74
C TYR A 280 11.69 16.16 -2.96
N GLY A 281 11.14 15.23 -3.72
CA GLY A 281 11.69 14.72 -4.97
C GLY A 281 12.85 13.73 -4.82
N SER A 282 13.05 12.88 -5.82
CA SER A 282 14.12 11.89 -5.85
C SER A 282 15.51 12.51 -5.94
N GLU A 283 15.65 13.71 -6.54
CA GLU A 283 16.94 14.40 -6.66
C GLU A 283 17.50 14.83 -5.30
N ARG A 284 16.65 15.29 -4.36
CA ARG A 284 17.08 15.64 -3.01
C ARG A 284 17.52 14.40 -2.25
N LEU A 285 16.79 13.29 -2.37
CA LEU A 285 17.18 12.01 -1.80
C LEU A 285 18.54 11.54 -2.34
N ALA A 286 18.74 11.60 -3.65
CA ALA A 286 20.03 11.27 -4.28
C ALA A 286 21.16 12.18 -3.79
N ALA A 287 20.89 13.48 -3.56
CA ALA A 287 21.86 14.41 -3.03
C ALA A 287 22.26 14.09 -1.59
N VAL A 288 21.30 13.66 -0.75
CA VAL A 288 21.56 13.16 0.60
C VAL A 288 22.49 11.93 0.53
N LEU A 289 22.14 10.94 -0.29
CA LEU A 289 22.93 9.71 -0.43
C LEU A 289 24.38 9.98 -0.87
N ARG A 290 24.62 10.94 -1.76
CA ARG A 290 25.99 11.31 -2.19
C ARG A 290 26.81 11.92 -1.05
N ARG A 291 26.18 12.61 -0.09
CA ARG A 291 26.87 13.26 1.02
C ARG A 291 27.22 12.30 2.16
N LEU A 292 26.51 11.20 2.26
CA LEU A 292 26.79 10.17 3.27
C LEU A 292 28.08 9.43 2.85
N GLY A 293 29.04 9.34 3.77
CA GLY A 293 30.29 8.61 3.53
C GLY A 293 30.08 7.10 3.38
N ARG A 294 30.47 6.30 4.38
CA ARG A 294 30.12 4.87 4.47
C ARG A 294 29.09 4.68 5.62
N PRO A 295 27.82 5.00 5.37
CA PRO A 295 26.81 4.93 6.42
C PRO A 295 26.39 3.50 6.67
N SER A 296 25.98 3.16 7.89
CA SER A 296 25.15 2.02 8.18
C SER A 296 23.77 2.21 7.58
N ALA A 297 23.01 1.13 7.40
CA ALA A 297 21.64 1.21 6.90
C ALA A 297 20.74 2.09 7.80
N ARG A 298 20.98 2.08 9.12
CA ARG A 298 20.27 2.95 10.07
C ARG A 298 20.57 4.44 9.88
N GLU A 299 21.82 4.78 9.62
CA GLU A 299 22.21 6.17 9.36
C GLU A 299 21.61 6.69 8.06
N VAL A 300 21.45 5.81 7.04
CA VAL A 300 20.76 6.19 5.80
C VAL A 300 19.29 6.52 6.05
N VAL A 301 18.61 5.71 6.87
CA VAL A 301 17.19 5.93 7.20
C VAL A 301 16.99 7.15 8.10
N ALA A 302 17.99 7.52 8.90
CA ALA A 302 17.92 8.66 9.81
C ALA A 302 18.29 10.00 9.16
N ALA A 303 18.89 9.98 7.95
CA ALA A 303 19.38 11.17 7.24
C ALA A 303 18.31 11.84 6.39
#